data_1f3e9652c340bcde0e3425732f746459
#
_entry.id   1f3e9652c340bcde0e3425732f746459
#
_cell.length_a   1.000
_cell.length_b   1.000
_cell.length_c   1.000
_cell.angle_alpha   90.00
_cell.angle_beta   90.00
_cell.angle_gamma   90.00
#
_symmetry.space_group_name_H-M   'P 1'
#
loop_
_entity.id
_entity.type
_entity.pdbx_description
1 polymer ?
#
loop_
_entity_poly.entity_id
_entity_poly.type
_entity_poly.pdbx_seq_one_letter_code
_entity_poly.pdbx_strand_id
1 'polypeptide(L)'
;MIRYLKHIVRIIIVFALIMCWGISLGYANNIGSKNKTLNFYFENENYNVDLIKDIKKSQPELSVVGWIEETLQTAENPDLGKIASDLDILTIKGSSNLLVKGSNLFVDDLDGCLIDSDTSYKLFGSSNCVGKEIIYNDRHLIVRGILKGSKANIMIQAIEGSSQVLNGLI
;
A
#
# COMPACT_ATOMS: atom_id res chain seq x y z
N MET A 1 10.54 8.05 -62.89
CA MET A 1 10.06 8.80 -61.72
C MET A 1 8.99 8.04 -60.93
N ILE A 2 7.94 7.51 -61.52
CA ILE A 2 6.82 6.81 -60.83
C ILE A 2 7.26 5.52 -60.09
N ARG A 3 8.25 4.76 -60.60
CA ARG A 3 8.76 3.54 -59.96
C ARG A 3 9.45 3.83 -58.61
N TYR A 4 10.26 4.87 -58.54
CA TYR A 4 10.95 5.28 -57.31
C TYR A 4 9.96 5.76 -56.23
N LEU A 5 8.91 6.48 -56.63
CA LEU A 5 7.87 6.95 -55.74
C LEU A 5 7.15 5.76 -55.06
N LYS A 6 6.84 4.68 -55.80
CA LYS A 6 6.22 3.47 -55.24
C LYS A 6 7.12 2.77 -54.23
N HIS A 7 8.44 2.75 -54.44
CA HIS A 7 9.38 2.16 -53.46
C HIS A 7 9.48 3.01 -52.20
N ILE A 8 9.52 4.33 -52.32
CA ILE A 8 9.54 5.25 -51.15
C ILE A 8 8.27 5.07 -50.31
N VAL A 9 7.09 5.02 -50.94
CA VAL A 9 5.82 4.81 -50.21
C VAL A 9 5.80 3.47 -49.48
N ARG A 10 6.31 2.39 -50.07
CA ARG A 10 6.41 1.07 -49.38
C ARG A 10 7.33 1.11 -48.19
N ILE A 11 8.46 1.79 -48.28
CA ILE A 11 9.41 1.94 -47.17
C ILE A 11 8.75 2.71 -46.01
N ILE A 12 8.02 3.80 -46.29
CA ILE A 12 7.31 4.58 -45.29
C ILE A 12 6.24 3.75 -44.60
N ILE A 13 5.47 2.93 -45.36
CA ILE A 13 4.44 2.05 -44.75
C ILE A 13 5.08 1.01 -43.85
N VAL A 14 6.17 0.37 -44.24
CA VAL A 14 6.87 -0.61 -43.43
C VAL A 14 7.41 0.03 -42.14
N PHE A 15 7.97 1.23 -42.24
CA PHE A 15 8.47 1.96 -41.08
C PHE A 15 7.35 2.35 -40.13
N ALA A 16 6.21 2.80 -40.63
CA ALA A 16 5.02 3.11 -39.81
C ALA A 16 4.49 1.87 -39.09
N LEU A 17 4.46 0.70 -39.72
CA LEU A 17 4.04 -0.56 -39.10
C LEU A 17 4.98 -0.99 -37.98
N ILE A 18 6.30 -0.86 -38.16
CA ILE A 18 7.30 -1.17 -37.14
C ILE A 18 7.14 -0.24 -35.94
N MET A 19 6.92 1.06 -36.15
CA MET A 19 6.68 2.04 -35.10
C MET A 19 5.39 1.73 -34.32
N CYS A 20 4.29 1.42 -35.00
CA CYS A 20 3.03 1.02 -34.39
C CYS A 20 3.21 -0.24 -33.53
N TRP A 21 4.00 -1.22 -33.99
CA TRP A 21 4.25 -2.46 -33.27
C TRP A 21 5.10 -2.22 -32.02
N GLY A 22 6.13 -1.37 -32.11
CA GLY A 22 6.96 -0.97 -30.97
C GLY A 22 6.15 -0.25 -29.88
N ILE A 23 5.23 0.65 -30.28
CA ILE A 23 4.33 1.35 -29.37
C ILE A 23 3.36 0.35 -28.70
N SER A 24 2.78 -0.58 -29.47
CA SER A 24 1.85 -1.61 -28.95
C SER A 24 2.53 -2.53 -27.95
N LEU A 25 3.77 -2.96 -28.18
CA LEU A 25 4.55 -3.77 -27.24
C LEU A 25 4.87 -2.99 -25.95
N GLY A 26 5.18 -1.69 -26.07
CA GLY A 26 5.40 -0.81 -24.93
C GLY A 26 4.15 -0.67 -24.05
N TYR A 27 2.98 -0.52 -24.66
CA TYR A 27 1.70 -0.49 -23.95
C TYR A 27 1.36 -1.85 -23.31
N ALA A 28 1.54 -2.96 -24.02
CA ALA A 28 1.29 -4.31 -23.48
C ALA A 28 2.17 -4.63 -22.27
N ASN A 29 3.45 -4.29 -22.32
CA ASN A 29 4.36 -4.46 -21.18
C ASN A 29 3.97 -3.58 -19.98
N ASN A 30 3.48 -2.37 -20.23
CA ASN A 30 3.06 -1.44 -19.16
C ASN A 30 1.74 -1.89 -18.50
N ILE A 31 0.83 -2.49 -19.27
CA ILE A 31 -0.42 -3.08 -18.73
C ILE A 31 -0.10 -4.34 -17.93
N GLY A 32 0.78 -5.21 -18.42
CA GLY A 32 1.19 -6.44 -17.72
C GLY A 32 1.91 -6.19 -16.40
N SER A 33 2.59 -5.04 -16.24
CA SER A 33 3.26 -4.68 -14.98
C SER A 33 2.33 -4.04 -13.95
N LYS A 34 1.23 -3.40 -14.40
CA LYS A 34 0.27 -2.74 -13.50
C LYS A 34 -0.80 -3.68 -12.91
N ASN A 35 -1.06 -4.82 -13.53
CA ASN A 35 -2.15 -5.72 -13.16
C ASN A 35 -1.66 -6.99 -12.44
N LYS A 36 -0.59 -6.91 -11.66
CA LYS A 36 -0.10 -8.05 -10.87
C LYS A 36 -0.76 -8.19 -9.51
N THR A 37 -1.57 -7.23 -9.11
CA THR A 37 -2.26 -7.24 -7.81
C THR A 37 -3.77 -7.37 -8.03
N LEU A 38 -4.39 -8.28 -7.27
CA LEU A 38 -5.83 -8.47 -7.19
C LEU A 38 -6.30 -7.95 -5.84
N ASN A 39 -7.32 -7.10 -5.85
CA ASN A 39 -7.94 -6.60 -4.63
C ASN A 39 -9.27 -7.31 -4.42
N PHE A 40 -9.42 -7.94 -3.26
CA PHE A 40 -10.65 -8.57 -2.81
C PHE A 40 -11.22 -7.77 -1.64
N TYR A 41 -12.47 -7.39 -1.72
CA TYR A 41 -13.20 -6.72 -0.64
C TYR A 41 -14.20 -7.71 -0.03
N PHE A 42 -14.31 -7.74 1.28
CA PHE A 42 -15.24 -8.59 2.02
C PHE A 42 -16.44 -7.75 2.45
N GLU A 43 -17.62 -7.99 1.85
CA GLU A 43 -18.83 -7.23 2.17
C GLU A 43 -19.68 -7.88 3.27
N ASN A 44 -19.69 -9.21 3.36
CA ASN A 44 -20.62 -9.95 4.23
C ASN A 44 -20.00 -11.15 4.96
N GLU A 45 -18.69 -11.34 4.89
CA GLU A 45 -18.03 -12.50 5.49
C GLU A 45 -17.00 -12.05 6.54
N ASN A 46 -17.04 -12.70 7.71
CA ASN A 46 -16.18 -12.40 8.83
C ASN A 46 -14.87 -13.22 8.74
N TYR A 47 -13.98 -12.79 7.88
CA TYR A 47 -12.63 -13.35 7.87
C TYR A 47 -11.73 -12.57 8.83
N ASN A 48 -11.05 -13.29 9.72
CA ASN A 48 -10.07 -12.71 10.63
C ASN A 48 -8.65 -12.70 10.02
N VAL A 49 -7.71 -12.10 10.71
CA VAL A 49 -6.31 -11.98 10.26
C VAL A 49 -5.61 -13.33 10.09
N ASP A 50 -6.11 -14.42 10.71
CA ASP A 50 -5.52 -15.75 10.61
C ASP A 50 -5.67 -16.35 9.19
N LEU A 51 -6.67 -15.89 8.42
CA LEU A 51 -6.83 -16.25 7.00
C LEU A 51 -5.54 -16.01 6.21
N ILE A 52 -4.82 -14.92 6.48
CA ILE A 52 -3.55 -14.61 5.79
C ILE A 52 -2.50 -15.69 6.05
N LYS A 53 -2.46 -16.21 7.28
CA LYS A 53 -1.53 -17.27 7.68
C LYS A 53 -1.85 -18.59 6.95
N ASP A 54 -3.13 -18.91 6.82
CA ASP A 54 -3.59 -20.11 6.12
C ASP A 54 -3.30 -20.03 4.62
N ILE A 55 -3.53 -18.88 4.00
CA ILE A 55 -3.18 -18.65 2.58
C ILE A 55 -1.68 -18.80 2.38
N LYS A 56 -0.84 -18.17 3.20
CA LYS A 56 0.63 -18.28 3.11
C LYS A 56 1.15 -19.69 3.34
N LYS A 57 0.46 -20.47 4.18
CA LYS A 57 0.81 -21.88 4.41
C LYS A 57 0.50 -22.76 3.21
N SER A 58 -0.63 -22.49 2.55
CA SER A 58 -1.05 -23.26 1.37
C SER A 58 -0.34 -22.82 0.09
N GLN A 59 0.02 -21.55 -0.03
CA GLN A 59 0.66 -20.93 -1.21
C GLN A 59 1.77 -19.96 -0.80
N PRO A 60 2.96 -20.45 -0.45
CA PRO A 60 4.07 -19.63 0.06
C PRO A 60 4.60 -18.59 -0.95
N GLU A 61 4.41 -18.84 -2.24
CA GLU A 61 4.85 -17.98 -3.35
C GLU A 61 4.02 -16.70 -3.48
N LEU A 62 2.79 -16.69 -2.90
CA LEU A 62 1.92 -15.52 -2.98
C LEU A 62 2.30 -14.46 -1.94
N SER A 63 2.46 -13.23 -2.42
CA SER A 63 2.53 -12.07 -1.55
C SER A 63 1.11 -11.59 -1.28
N VAL A 64 0.62 -11.81 -0.06
CA VAL A 64 -0.75 -11.44 0.35
C VAL A 64 -0.68 -10.50 1.54
N VAL A 65 -1.51 -9.46 1.49
CA VAL A 65 -1.73 -8.53 2.60
C VAL A 65 -3.22 -8.40 2.86
N GLY A 66 -3.62 -8.61 4.10
CA GLY A 66 -4.95 -8.28 4.58
C GLY A 66 -4.97 -6.89 5.18
N TRP A 67 -6.10 -6.20 5.09
CA TRP A 67 -6.27 -4.91 5.73
C TRP A 67 -7.60 -4.75 6.45
N ILE A 68 -7.57 -3.88 7.46
CA ILE A 68 -8.71 -3.46 8.26
C ILE A 68 -8.66 -1.94 8.32
N GLU A 69 -9.77 -1.29 8.06
CA GLU A 69 -9.92 0.17 8.12
C GLU A 69 -10.76 0.52 9.36
N GLU A 70 -10.23 1.40 10.21
CA GLU A 70 -10.92 1.95 11.37
C GLU A 70 -10.90 3.47 11.23
N THR A 71 -12.08 4.09 11.28
CA THR A 71 -12.23 5.54 11.13
C THR A 71 -12.52 6.21 12.46
N LEU A 72 -12.36 7.55 12.52
CA LEU A 72 -12.67 8.37 13.70
C LEU A 72 -11.88 7.95 14.95
N GLN A 73 -10.67 7.50 14.76
CA GLN A 73 -9.78 7.06 15.83
C GLN A 73 -8.98 8.22 16.42
N THR A 74 -8.34 7.96 17.55
CA THR A 74 -7.53 8.94 18.28
C THR A 74 -6.17 8.34 18.60
N ALA A 75 -5.11 9.13 18.42
CA ALA A 75 -3.75 8.79 18.84
C ALA A 75 -3.16 9.91 19.68
N GLU A 76 -2.23 9.55 20.56
CA GLU A 76 -1.58 10.46 21.49
C GLU A 76 -0.05 10.41 21.35
N ASN A 77 0.57 11.57 21.53
CA ASN A 77 2.00 11.67 21.76
C ASN A 77 2.24 11.77 23.27
N PRO A 78 2.78 10.74 23.92
CA PRO A 78 2.96 10.70 25.37
C PRO A 78 3.94 11.75 25.89
N ASP A 79 4.96 12.11 25.11
CA ASP A 79 5.99 13.08 25.52
C ASP A 79 5.45 14.51 25.59
N LEU A 80 4.54 14.86 24.68
CA LEU A 80 4.01 16.23 24.57
C LEU A 80 2.58 16.37 25.08
N GLY A 81 1.91 15.27 25.43
CA GLY A 81 0.49 15.24 25.78
C GLY A 81 -0.43 15.74 24.65
N LYS A 82 0.02 15.64 23.39
CA LYS A 82 -0.77 16.05 22.25
C LYS A 82 -1.62 14.91 21.73
N ILE A 83 -2.88 15.20 21.44
CA ILE A 83 -3.85 14.25 20.91
C ILE A 83 -4.25 14.66 19.50
N ALA A 84 -4.28 13.69 18.58
CA ALA A 84 -4.86 13.84 17.27
C ALA A 84 -6.11 12.95 17.16
N SER A 85 -7.23 13.56 16.82
CA SER A 85 -8.53 12.90 16.65
C SER A 85 -8.92 12.83 15.18
N ASP A 86 -10.02 12.10 14.92
CA ASP A 86 -10.59 11.91 13.57
C ASP A 86 -9.57 11.30 12.60
N LEU A 87 -8.85 10.30 13.08
CA LEU A 87 -7.84 9.59 12.31
C LEU A 87 -8.42 8.33 11.67
N ASP A 88 -8.02 8.09 10.42
CA ASP A 88 -8.25 6.83 9.74
C ASP A 88 -7.02 5.92 9.93
N ILE A 89 -7.24 4.78 10.56
CA ILE A 89 -6.21 3.79 10.86
C ILE A 89 -6.33 2.62 9.89
N LEU A 90 -5.21 2.26 9.27
CA LEU A 90 -5.09 1.08 8.42
C LEU A 90 -4.27 0.01 9.15
N THR A 91 -4.95 -0.98 9.69
CA THR A 91 -4.31 -2.14 10.29
C THR A 91 -4.06 -3.19 9.20
N ILE A 92 -2.82 -3.63 9.02
CA ILE A 92 -2.45 -4.58 7.98
C ILE A 92 -1.88 -5.88 8.57
N LYS A 93 -2.07 -6.99 7.84
CA LYS A 93 -1.33 -8.24 8.09
C LYS A 93 -0.59 -8.63 6.83
N GLY A 94 0.70 -8.39 6.81
CA GLY A 94 1.56 -8.62 5.66
C GLY A 94 2.55 -7.48 5.42
N SER A 95 3.17 -7.47 4.25
CA SER A 95 4.14 -6.41 3.89
C SER A 95 3.44 -5.14 3.40
N SER A 96 3.74 -4.00 4.00
CA SER A 96 3.16 -2.70 3.60
C SER A 96 3.52 -2.28 2.16
N ASN A 97 4.55 -2.89 1.55
CA ASN A 97 5.02 -2.57 0.19
C ASN A 97 3.97 -2.73 -0.90
N LEU A 98 2.96 -3.57 -0.67
CA LEU A 98 1.86 -3.77 -1.62
C LEU A 98 0.83 -2.63 -1.57
N LEU A 99 0.76 -1.92 -0.45
CA LEU A 99 -0.24 -0.89 -0.18
C LEU A 99 0.30 0.53 -0.32
N VAL A 100 1.55 0.76 0.08
CA VAL A 100 2.12 2.11 0.16
C VAL A 100 3.50 2.17 -0.46
N LYS A 101 3.92 3.38 -0.82
CA LYS A 101 5.25 3.68 -1.37
C LYS A 101 6.10 4.41 -0.34
N GLY A 102 7.39 4.14 -0.36
CA GLY A 102 8.36 4.83 0.48
C GLY A 102 8.75 4.05 1.72
N SER A 103 8.29 4.48 2.90
CA SER A 103 8.61 3.79 4.16
C SER A 103 7.88 2.46 4.27
N ASN A 104 8.57 1.45 4.80
CA ASN A 104 8.03 0.11 4.96
C ASN A 104 7.78 -0.21 6.42
N LEU A 105 6.69 -0.92 6.67
CA LEU A 105 6.41 -1.60 7.92
C LEU A 105 6.60 -3.10 7.69
N PHE A 106 7.53 -3.71 8.42
CA PHE A 106 7.79 -5.14 8.32
C PHE A 106 6.67 -5.95 8.97
N VAL A 107 6.50 -7.19 8.49
CA VAL A 107 5.40 -8.08 8.90
C VAL A 107 5.41 -8.34 10.41
N ASP A 108 6.60 -8.42 11.01
CA ASP A 108 6.79 -8.75 12.44
C ASP A 108 7.01 -7.52 13.31
N ASP A 109 6.95 -6.30 12.75
CA ASP A 109 7.12 -5.05 13.50
C ASP A 109 5.79 -4.64 14.15
N LEU A 110 5.42 -5.34 15.21
CA LEU A 110 4.17 -5.10 15.95
C LEU A 110 4.19 -3.79 16.74
N ASP A 111 5.37 -3.27 17.05
CA ASP A 111 5.57 -2.02 17.80
C ASP A 111 5.85 -0.83 16.86
N GLY A 112 5.80 -1.04 15.56
CA GLY A 112 6.02 -0.02 14.55
C GLY A 112 4.74 0.56 13.98
N CYS A 113 4.82 1.83 13.54
CA CYS A 113 3.77 2.45 12.75
C CYS A 113 4.35 3.35 11.65
N LEU A 114 3.54 3.58 10.61
CA LEU A 114 3.75 4.66 9.65
C LEU A 114 2.66 5.70 9.90
N ILE A 115 3.02 6.99 9.86
CA ILE A 115 2.04 8.08 10.01
C ILE A 115 2.13 9.04 8.83
N ASP A 116 1.03 9.67 8.46
CA ASP A 116 1.03 10.68 7.43
C ASP A 116 1.65 12.00 7.92
N SER A 117 1.94 12.91 7.00
CA SER A 117 2.57 14.18 7.34
C SER A 117 1.70 15.05 8.23
N ASP A 118 0.39 15.05 8.01
CA ASP A 118 -0.55 15.90 8.76
C ASP A 118 -0.67 15.44 10.20
N THR A 119 -0.77 14.13 10.42
CA THR A 119 -0.76 13.53 11.76
C THR A 119 0.57 13.76 12.47
N SER A 120 1.69 13.69 11.73
CA SER A 120 3.00 14.05 12.26
C SER A 120 3.04 15.50 12.78
N TYR A 121 2.48 16.45 12.03
CA TYR A 121 2.39 17.83 12.49
C TYR A 121 1.44 18.00 13.67
N LYS A 122 0.29 17.33 13.69
CA LYS A 122 -0.66 17.38 14.82
C LYS A 122 -0.02 16.88 16.13
N LEU A 123 0.66 15.74 16.06
CA LEU A 123 1.24 15.08 17.25
C LEU A 123 2.59 15.66 17.68
N PHE A 124 3.46 16.02 16.72
CA PHE A 124 4.85 16.39 17.01
C PHE A 124 5.20 17.83 16.64
N GLY A 125 4.33 18.53 15.89
CA GLY A 125 4.61 19.89 15.40
C GLY A 125 5.65 19.92 14.27
N SER A 126 6.04 18.77 13.72
CA SER A 126 7.04 18.66 12.67
C SER A 126 6.89 17.37 11.88
N SER A 127 7.46 17.31 10.67
CA SER A 127 7.54 16.09 9.89
C SER A 127 8.68 15.14 10.32
N ASN A 128 9.56 15.58 11.23
CA ASN A 128 10.66 14.76 11.75
C ASN A 128 10.19 14.00 13.00
N CYS A 129 9.45 12.92 12.77
CA CYS A 129 8.83 12.11 13.83
C CYS A 129 9.37 10.67 13.88
N VAL A 130 10.24 10.26 12.94
CA VAL A 130 10.80 8.90 12.92
C VAL A 130 11.56 8.61 14.21
N GLY A 131 11.30 7.45 14.82
CA GLY A 131 11.85 7.04 16.11
C GLY A 131 11.11 7.60 17.32
N LYS A 132 10.10 8.46 17.14
CA LYS A 132 9.25 8.96 18.22
C LYS A 132 8.09 8.00 18.48
N GLU A 133 7.54 8.08 19.68
CA GLU A 133 6.47 7.23 20.16
C GLU A 133 5.10 7.88 20.03
N ILE A 134 4.11 7.07 19.69
CA ILE A 134 2.68 7.39 19.80
C ILE A 134 1.96 6.29 20.56
N ILE A 135 0.85 6.63 21.20
CA ILE A 135 -0.07 5.66 21.82
C ILE A 135 -1.34 5.58 20.98
N TYR A 136 -1.73 4.37 20.64
CA TYR A 136 -2.99 4.06 19.96
C TYR A 136 -3.58 2.76 20.54
N ASN A 137 -4.82 2.81 21.05
CA ASN A 137 -5.50 1.67 21.70
C ASN A 137 -4.60 0.97 22.73
N ASP A 138 -4.03 1.73 23.66
CA ASP A 138 -3.09 1.27 24.71
C ASP A 138 -1.81 0.61 24.18
N ARG A 139 -1.55 0.70 22.87
CA ARG A 139 -0.32 0.23 22.26
C ARG A 139 0.67 1.38 22.12
N HIS A 140 1.87 1.14 22.57
CA HIS A 140 3.02 2.01 22.40
C HIS A 140 3.68 1.70 21.05
N LEU A 141 3.62 2.64 20.11
CA LEU A 141 4.06 2.44 18.73
C LEU A 141 5.17 3.42 18.38
N ILE A 142 6.23 2.93 17.78
CA ILE A 142 7.36 3.74 17.30
C ILE A 142 7.15 4.09 15.83
N VAL A 143 7.19 5.36 15.50
CA VAL A 143 7.10 5.83 14.12
C VAL A 143 8.32 5.36 13.32
N ARG A 144 8.09 4.51 12.31
CA ARG A 144 9.13 3.98 11.42
C ARG A 144 9.30 4.82 10.16
N GLY A 145 8.32 5.64 9.84
CA GLY A 145 8.41 6.48 8.64
C GLY A 145 7.13 7.23 8.33
N ILE A 146 7.19 7.97 7.21
CA ILE A 146 6.05 8.74 6.72
C ILE A 146 5.26 7.91 5.72
N LEU A 147 3.96 7.79 5.98
CA LEU A 147 2.97 7.14 5.12
C LEU A 147 2.71 8.01 3.89
N LYS A 148 2.85 7.42 2.69
CA LYS A 148 2.60 8.11 1.42
C LYS A 148 1.75 7.24 0.50
N GLY A 149 0.81 7.89 -0.21
CA GLY A 149 -0.02 7.20 -1.20
C GLY A 149 -1.17 6.38 -0.61
N SER A 150 -1.47 6.52 0.68
CA SER A 150 -2.65 6.01 1.36
C SER A 150 -3.59 7.14 1.74
N LYS A 151 -4.86 6.83 1.96
CA LYS A 151 -5.84 7.73 2.58
C LYS A 151 -5.79 7.67 4.11
N ALA A 152 -5.25 6.57 4.66
CA ALA A 152 -5.12 6.42 6.10
C ALA A 152 -4.10 7.40 6.67
N ASN A 153 -4.34 7.82 7.92
CA ASN A 153 -3.45 8.68 8.67
C ASN A 153 -2.35 7.88 9.38
N ILE A 154 -2.68 6.70 9.87
CA ILE A 154 -1.72 5.79 10.53
C ILE A 154 -1.87 4.39 9.94
N MET A 155 -0.74 3.71 9.76
CA MET A 155 -0.69 2.29 9.38
C MET A 155 0.07 1.50 10.45
N ILE A 156 -0.50 0.36 10.86
CA ILE A 156 0.06 -0.52 11.89
C ILE A 156 -0.05 -1.99 11.47
N GLN A 157 0.71 -2.88 12.12
CA GLN A 157 0.54 -4.33 11.97
C GLN A 157 -0.53 -4.88 12.91
N ALA A 158 -1.34 -5.81 12.40
CA ALA A 158 -2.32 -6.57 13.19
C ALA A 158 -1.62 -7.53 14.14
N ILE A 159 -2.15 -7.64 15.35
CA ILE A 159 -1.72 -8.63 16.34
C ILE A 159 -2.33 -9.99 15.98
N GLU A 160 -1.56 -11.06 16.09
CA GLU A 160 -2.06 -12.43 15.89
C GLU A 160 -3.13 -12.78 16.92
N GLY A 161 -4.15 -13.52 16.47
CA GLY A 161 -5.27 -13.91 17.34
C GLY A 161 -6.23 -12.78 17.68
N SER A 162 -6.10 -11.59 17.05
CA SER A 162 -7.11 -10.55 17.21
C SER A 162 -8.43 -10.98 16.56
N SER A 163 -9.54 -10.62 17.19
CA SER A 163 -10.89 -10.86 16.65
C SER A 163 -11.27 -9.88 15.53
N GLN A 164 -10.35 -9.05 15.09
CA GLN A 164 -10.59 -8.07 14.04
C GLN A 164 -10.92 -8.74 12.72
N VAL A 165 -11.92 -8.20 12.04
CA VAL A 165 -12.42 -8.69 10.75
C VAL A 165 -11.76 -7.94 9.61
N LEU A 166 -11.25 -8.67 8.62
CA LEU A 166 -10.63 -8.10 7.45
C LEU A 166 -11.66 -7.40 6.56
N ASN A 167 -11.33 -6.19 6.09
CA ASN A 167 -12.09 -5.51 5.04
C ASN A 167 -11.71 -6.03 3.64
N GLY A 168 -10.51 -6.58 3.49
CA GLY A 168 -10.11 -7.16 2.23
C GLY A 168 -8.68 -7.71 2.20
N LEU A 169 -8.31 -8.16 0.99
CA LEU A 169 -6.99 -8.73 0.66
C LEU A 169 -6.42 -8.10 -0.61
N ILE A 170 -5.11 -8.02 -0.72
CA ILE A 170 -4.37 -7.66 -1.92
C ILE A 170 -3.25 -8.65 -2.19
#